data_e7dd0720687e1e18ed37801ee8741a91
#
_entry.id   e7dd0720687e1e18ed37801ee8741a91
#
_cell.length_a   1.000
_cell.length_b   1.000
_cell.length_c   1.000
_cell.angle_alpha   90.00
_cell.angle_beta   90.00
_cell.angle_gamma   90.00
#
_symmetry.space_group_name_H-M   'P 1'
#
loop_
_entity.id
_entity.type
_entity.pdbx_description
1 polymer ?
#
loop_
_entity_poly.entity_id
_entity_poly.type
_entity_poly.pdbx_seq_one_letter_code
_entity_poly.pdbx_strand_id
1 'polypeptide(L)'
;MKILLLSPDQIKKYNWGHQLFRNEIGRQTDVLYYGEGYPNFNKKLTAPQIIKKYGPFDLLLTYGFRYTLPFQNIGDVKIKKAHIIIDLFPPHKNGYKGVMYKGYKPFIMANKYDLFLYRQRCQKEHLKEIGSTCNSEWLPFSVDTNIYKNLKLPKNYDVLTSATTRSDVYPNRGKVNKLVNKMGLKSMTKRIVHQTYIKAINQTKICIISTNVFNSPNMKFTEFTSCGSFVLSDKPADMEELGFKDGEHFVLYKDLNDLKDKIRYYLKHKKERELIAKNGMTFSRKNHNNILRVQQVLKIIKDVI
;
A
#
# COMPACT_ATOMS: atom_id res chain seq x y z
N MET A 1 -3.22 -25.43 3.05
CA MET A 1 -2.10 -24.88 2.25
C MET A 1 -1.09 -24.30 3.23
N LYS A 2 0.16 -24.80 3.18
CA LYS A 2 1.27 -24.30 4.00
C LYS A 2 2.19 -23.43 3.16
N ILE A 3 2.39 -22.19 3.57
CA ILE A 3 3.12 -21.18 2.81
C ILE A 3 4.48 -20.88 3.49
N LEU A 4 5.56 -20.87 2.72
CA LEU A 4 6.79 -20.21 3.11
C LEU A 4 6.74 -18.76 2.63
N LEU A 5 6.68 -17.78 3.54
CA LEU A 5 6.68 -16.36 3.19
C LEU A 5 8.05 -15.74 3.46
N LEU A 6 8.78 -15.43 2.37
CA LEU A 6 10.09 -14.78 2.45
C LEU A 6 9.95 -13.26 2.46
N SER A 7 10.18 -12.66 3.62
CA SER A 7 10.16 -11.20 3.82
C SER A 7 10.69 -10.86 5.22
N PRO A 8 11.37 -9.73 5.43
CA PRO A 8 11.76 -9.30 6.77
C PRO A 8 10.54 -8.91 7.62
N ASP A 9 10.65 -9.03 8.94
CA ASP A 9 9.68 -8.42 9.86
C ASP A 9 9.81 -6.90 9.82
N GLN A 10 8.69 -6.22 9.58
CA GLN A 10 8.64 -4.77 9.47
C GLN A 10 7.72 -4.10 10.49
N ILE A 11 7.28 -4.84 11.51
CA ILE A 11 6.33 -4.31 12.50
C ILE A 11 6.85 -3.04 13.21
N LYS A 12 8.17 -2.93 13.39
CA LYS A 12 8.82 -1.77 13.98
C LYS A 12 9.35 -0.75 12.95
N LYS A 13 9.16 -1.02 11.64
CA LYS A 13 9.67 -0.17 10.53
C LYS A 13 8.54 0.67 9.91
N TYR A 14 8.90 1.58 9.02
CA TYR A 14 7.97 2.55 8.39
C TYR A 14 6.81 1.95 7.59
N ASN A 15 6.95 0.74 7.07
CA ASN A 15 5.97 0.11 6.20
C ASN A 15 5.04 -0.83 6.96
N TRP A 16 4.51 -0.35 8.07
CA TRP A 16 3.66 -1.12 8.97
C TRP A 16 2.44 -1.74 8.29
N GLY A 17 1.77 -1.01 7.39
CA GLY A 17 0.62 -1.52 6.65
C GLY A 17 0.93 -2.77 5.82
N HIS A 18 2.13 -2.86 5.22
CA HIS A 18 2.57 -4.07 4.52
C HIS A 18 2.76 -5.25 5.48
N GLN A 19 3.28 -5.01 6.69
CA GLN A 19 3.40 -6.06 7.69
C GLN A 19 2.04 -6.53 8.20
N LEU A 20 1.12 -5.61 8.45
CA LEU A 20 -0.25 -5.95 8.88
C LEU A 20 -0.98 -6.82 7.84
N PHE A 21 -0.77 -6.53 6.55
CA PHE A 21 -1.30 -7.38 5.47
C PHE A 21 -0.70 -8.80 5.50
N ARG A 22 0.63 -8.92 5.65
CA ARG A 22 1.29 -10.24 5.77
C ARG A 22 0.83 -11.01 7.00
N ASN A 23 0.69 -10.33 8.14
CA ASN A 23 0.18 -10.96 9.36
C ASN A 23 -1.24 -11.52 9.15
N GLU A 24 -2.06 -10.85 8.35
CA GLU A 24 -3.40 -11.35 8.02
C GLU A 24 -3.35 -12.63 7.18
N ILE A 25 -2.35 -12.80 6.30
CA ILE A 25 -2.15 -14.07 5.58
C ILE A 25 -1.96 -15.21 6.58
N GLY A 26 -1.12 -15.04 7.61
CA GLY A 26 -0.90 -16.06 8.63
C GLY A 26 -2.05 -16.28 9.60
N ARG A 27 -3.04 -15.36 9.67
CA ARG A 27 -4.29 -15.61 10.41
C ARG A 27 -5.26 -16.50 9.66
N GLN A 28 -5.13 -16.57 8.33
CA GLN A 28 -6.07 -17.29 7.47
C GLN A 28 -5.50 -18.58 6.87
N THR A 29 -4.20 -18.82 6.98
CA THR A 29 -3.54 -20.02 6.49
C THR A 29 -2.27 -20.33 7.28
N ASP A 30 -1.73 -21.54 7.15
CA ASP A 30 -0.48 -21.93 7.80
C ASP A 30 0.72 -21.24 7.10
N VAL A 31 1.46 -20.38 7.80
CA VAL A 31 2.57 -19.60 7.25
C VAL A 31 3.81 -19.72 8.11
N LEU A 32 4.90 -20.18 7.53
CA LEU A 32 6.23 -19.90 8.06
C LEU A 32 6.74 -18.57 7.51
N TYR A 33 6.87 -17.57 8.36
CA TYR A 33 7.57 -16.33 8.04
C TYR A 33 9.08 -16.54 8.18
N TYR A 34 9.83 -16.16 7.13
CA TYR A 34 11.27 -16.27 7.16
C TYR A 34 11.96 -15.02 6.60
N GLY A 35 12.82 -14.40 7.41
CA GLY A 35 13.55 -13.19 7.07
C GLY A 35 14.08 -12.48 8.29
N GLU A 36 14.83 -11.40 8.06
CA GLU A 36 15.39 -10.58 9.14
C GLU A 36 14.30 -10.13 10.11
N GLY A 37 14.53 -10.34 11.41
CA GLY A 37 13.60 -10.02 12.49
C GLY A 37 12.72 -11.19 12.96
N TYR A 38 12.64 -12.29 12.21
CA TYR A 38 11.98 -13.52 12.68
C TYR A 38 12.94 -14.46 13.42
N PRO A 39 12.45 -15.22 14.42
CA PRO A 39 13.32 -15.98 15.36
C PRO A 39 14.30 -16.96 14.70
N ASN A 40 13.89 -17.63 13.62
CA ASN A 40 14.70 -18.68 13.00
C ASN A 40 15.55 -18.19 11.81
N PHE A 41 15.65 -16.87 11.62
CA PHE A 41 16.34 -16.32 10.46
C PHE A 41 17.85 -16.60 10.50
N ASN A 42 18.33 -17.23 9.43
CA ASN A 42 19.73 -17.40 9.14
C ASN A 42 20.01 -16.92 7.69
N LYS A 43 20.76 -15.82 7.56
CA LYS A 43 21.07 -15.18 6.28
C LYS A 43 21.91 -16.07 5.32
N LYS A 44 22.53 -17.14 5.84
CA LYS A 44 23.36 -18.07 5.04
C LYS A 44 22.53 -19.14 4.31
N LEU A 45 21.26 -19.36 4.71
CA LEU A 45 20.42 -20.37 4.09
C LEU A 45 19.81 -19.84 2.78
N THR A 46 19.94 -20.65 1.71
CA THR A 46 19.25 -20.43 0.43
C THR A 46 17.79 -20.87 0.52
N ALA A 47 16.93 -20.42 -0.41
CA ALA A 47 15.52 -20.81 -0.41
C ALA A 47 15.29 -22.33 -0.46
N PRO A 48 16.01 -23.14 -1.27
CA PRO A 48 15.89 -24.59 -1.21
C PRO A 48 16.31 -25.19 0.15
N GLN A 49 17.33 -24.65 0.80
CA GLN A 49 17.78 -25.12 2.12
C GLN A 49 16.75 -24.81 3.21
N ILE A 50 16.09 -23.64 3.14
CA ILE A 50 15.00 -23.28 4.05
C ILE A 50 13.84 -24.27 3.90
N ILE A 51 13.45 -24.58 2.65
CA ILE A 51 12.40 -25.58 2.36
C ILE A 51 12.76 -26.96 2.87
N LYS A 52 13.99 -27.41 2.63
CA LYS A 52 14.49 -28.71 3.13
C LYS A 52 14.44 -28.78 4.66
N LYS A 53 14.78 -27.68 5.33
CA LYS A 53 14.86 -27.65 6.81
C LYS A 53 13.51 -27.55 7.51
N TYR A 54 12.55 -26.79 6.94
CA TYR A 54 11.32 -26.42 7.61
C TYR A 54 10.03 -26.90 6.92
N GLY A 55 10.17 -27.47 5.69
CA GLY A 55 9.06 -27.94 4.88
C GLY A 55 8.42 -29.25 5.39
N PRO A 56 7.51 -29.83 4.61
CA PRO A 56 7.12 -29.38 3.27
C PRO A 56 6.26 -28.11 3.26
N PHE A 57 6.26 -27.41 2.09
CA PHE A 57 5.40 -26.27 1.80
C PHE A 57 4.72 -26.46 0.45
N ASP A 58 3.49 -25.95 0.33
CA ASP A 58 2.72 -25.96 -0.91
C ASP A 58 3.10 -24.77 -1.83
N LEU A 59 3.48 -23.64 -1.21
CA LEU A 59 3.76 -22.39 -1.90
C LEU A 59 4.95 -21.65 -1.28
N LEU A 60 5.81 -21.10 -2.15
CA LEU A 60 6.74 -20.04 -1.80
C LEU A 60 6.13 -18.69 -2.18
N LEU A 61 5.83 -17.85 -1.19
CA LEU A 61 5.35 -16.48 -1.38
C LEU A 61 6.46 -15.48 -1.03
N THR A 62 6.73 -14.56 -1.94
CA THR A 62 7.67 -13.46 -1.70
C THR A 62 6.96 -12.12 -1.79
N TYR A 63 7.46 -11.11 -1.08
CA TYR A 63 6.76 -9.84 -0.92
C TYR A 63 7.68 -8.65 -1.14
N GLY A 64 7.48 -7.93 -2.25
CA GLY A 64 8.25 -6.75 -2.59
C GLY A 64 9.71 -7.03 -2.99
N PHE A 65 10.14 -6.46 -4.09
CA PHE A 65 11.47 -6.71 -4.68
C PHE A 65 12.61 -6.60 -3.67
N ARG A 66 12.75 -5.45 -2.98
CA ARG A 66 13.85 -5.20 -2.04
C ARG A 66 13.87 -6.16 -0.86
N TYR A 67 12.72 -6.64 -0.43
CA TYR A 67 12.60 -7.55 0.70
C TYR A 67 12.94 -8.99 0.32
N THR A 68 12.85 -9.31 -0.97
CA THR A 68 13.14 -10.63 -1.52
C THR A 68 14.62 -10.78 -1.93
N LEU A 69 15.30 -9.67 -2.29
CA LEU A 69 16.70 -9.69 -2.75
C LEU A 69 17.69 -10.44 -1.83
N PRO A 70 17.57 -10.42 -0.49
CA PRO A 70 18.49 -11.16 0.37
C PRO A 70 18.41 -12.67 0.26
N PHE A 71 17.34 -13.23 -0.34
CA PHE A 71 17.16 -14.67 -0.45
C PHE A 71 17.74 -15.19 -1.75
N GLN A 72 18.64 -16.18 -1.64
CA GLN A 72 19.33 -16.75 -2.78
C GLN A 72 18.61 -17.99 -3.30
N ASN A 73 18.80 -18.27 -4.58
CA ASN A 73 18.40 -19.52 -5.25
C ASN A 73 16.88 -19.77 -5.21
N ILE A 74 16.05 -18.72 -5.25
CA ILE A 74 14.58 -18.85 -5.36
C ILE A 74 14.20 -19.56 -6.66
N GLY A 75 14.96 -19.34 -7.75
CA GLY A 75 14.73 -20.00 -9.05
C GLY A 75 14.86 -21.52 -9.00
N ASP A 76 15.66 -22.06 -8.08
CA ASP A 76 15.91 -23.50 -7.92
C ASP A 76 14.82 -24.22 -7.10
N VAL A 77 13.92 -23.47 -6.48
CA VAL A 77 12.78 -24.01 -5.72
C VAL A 77 11.80 -24.71 -6.66
N LYS A 78 11.39 -25.92 -6.33
CA LYS A 78 10.51 -26.77 -7.17
C LYS A 78 9.01 -26.62 -6.90
N ILE A 79 8.63 -26.10 -5.72
CA ILE A 79 7.23 -25.81 -5.44
C ILE A 79 6.77 -24.55 -6.16
N LYS A 80 5.47 -24.33 -6.24
CA LYS A 80 4.87 -23.13 -6.84
C LYS A 80 5.34 -21.85 -6.15
N LYS A 81 5.49 -20.78 -6.94
CA LYS A 81 6.05 -19.50 -6.49
C LYS A 81 5.18 -18.32 -6.89
N ALA A 82 4.79 -17.52 -5.90
CA ALA A 82 4.10 -16.26 -6.14
C ALA A 82 4.88 -15.06 -5.59
N HIS A 83 4.75 -13.90 -6.23
CA HIS A 83 5.37 -12.66 -5.79
C HIS A 83 4.36 -11.51 -5.72
N ILE A 84 4.29 -10.85 -4.57
CA ILE A 84 3.48 -9.64 -4.41
C ILE A 84 4.35 -8.42 -4.72
N ILE A 85 4.00 -7.73 -5.80
CA ILE A 85 4.67 -6.51 -6.27
C ILE A 85 4.23 -5.32 -5.42
N ILE A 86 5.17 -4.49 -4.97
CA ILE A 86 4.87 -3.23 -4.28
C ILE A 86 5.02 -2.05 -5.23
N ASP A 87 6.23 -1.83 -5.76
CA ASP A 87 6.59 -0.67 -6.56
C ASP A 87 7.29 -1.12 -7.85
N LEU A 88 6.55 -1.26 -8.94
CA LEU A 88 7.06 -1.54 -10.27
C LEU A 88 6.73 -0.35 -11.18
N PHE A 89 7.56 0.70 -11.12
CA PHE A 89 7.37 1.92 -11.88
C PHE A 89 8.59 2.22 -12.75
N PRO A 90 8.39 2.44 -14.08
CA PRO A 90 9.47 2.76 -15.00
C PRO A 90 10.08 4.16 -14.70
N PRO A 91 11.21 4.52 -15.32
CA PRO A 91 11.70 5.88 -15.30
C PRO A 91 10.63 6.88 -15.78
N HIS A 92 10.62 8.08 -15.20
CA HIS A 92 9.63 9.09 -15.54
C HIS A 92 10.29 10.44 -15.86
N LYS A 93 9.70 11.24 -16.76
CA LYS A 93 10.20 12.57 -17.19
C LYS A 93 10.43 13.55 -16.04
N ASN A 94 9.79 13.36 -14.90
CA ASN A 94 10.00 14.19 -13.69
C ASN A 94 11.28 13.84 -12.91
N GLY A 95 12.20 13.05 -13.50
CA GLY A 95 13.49 12.69 -12.89
C GLY A 95 13.46 11.42 -12.04
N TYR A 96 12.33 10.72 -11.93
CA TYR A 96 12.29 9.42 -11.29
C TYR A 96 13.07 8.38 -12.09
N LYS A 97 14.12 7.80 -11.50
CA LYS A 97 15.07 6.92 -12.21
C LYS A 97 14.61 5.48 -12.41
N GLY A 98 13.46 5.09 -11.87
CA GLY A 98 12.94 3.71 -11.97
C GLY A 98 13.88 2.65 -11.40
N VAL A 99 14.58 2.94 -10.29
CA VAL A 99 15.61 2.03 -9.74
C VAL A 99 15.05 0.63 -9.46
N MET A 100 13.83 0.55 -8.93
CA MET A 100 13.17 -0.73 -8.67
C MET A 100 12.83 -1.44 -10.00
N TYR A 101 12.31 -0.72 -10.97
CA TYR A 101 11.93 -1.23 -12.28
C TYR A 101 13.11 -1.89 -13.01
N LYS A 102 14.26 -1.22 -13.04
CA LYS A 102 15.48 -1.77 -13.66
C LYS A 102 15.95 -3.07 -13.04
N GLY A 103 15.76 -3.23 -11.73
CA GLY A 103 16.12 -4.47 -11.02
C GLY A 103 15.12 -5.61 -11.20
N TYR A 104 13.86 -5.32 -11.56
CA TYR A 104 12.83 -6.35 -11.68
C TYR A 104 13.05 -7.32 -12.83
N LYS A 105 13.54 -6.86 -13.98
CA LYS A 105 13.77 -7.75 -15.13
C LYS A 105 14.73 -8.90 -14.80
N PRO A 106 15.98 -8.66 -14.36
CA PRO A 106 16.87 -9.75 -13.97
C PRO A 106 16.31 -10.56 -12.79
N PHE A 107 15.64 -9.94 -11.85
CA PHE A 107 15.01 -10.62 -10.72
C PHE A 107 13.92 -11.62 -11.16
N ILE A 108 13.03 -11.24 -12.09
CA ILE A 108 11.98 -12.10 -12.62
C ILE A 108 12.61 -13.29 -13.39
N MET A 109 13.57 -13.02 -14.25
CA MET A 109 14.23 -14.03 -15.06
C MET A 109 14.97 -15.06 -14.19
N ALA A 110 15.65 -14.62 -13.13
CA ALA A 110 16.39 -15.50 -12.23
C ALA A 110 15.47 -16.38 -11.37
N ASN A 111 14.30 -15.89 -10.97
CA ASN A 111 13.47 -16.55 -9.94
C ASN A 111 12.31 -17.39 -10.50
N LYS A 112 11.92 -17.22 -11.76
CA LYS A 112 10.91 -18.03 -12.46
C LYS A 112 9.61 -18.21 -11.67
N TYR A 113 8.92 -17.11 -11.38
CA TYR A 113 7.63 -17.12 -10.66
C TYR A 113 6.50 -17.71 -11.53
N ASP A 114 5.53 -18.34 -10.87
CA ASP A 114 4.29 -18.84 -11.51
C ASP A 114 3.19 -17.74 -11.50
N LEU A 115 3.22 -16.84 -10.52
CA LEU A 115 2.19 -15.80 -10.35
C LEU A 115 2.77 -14.48 -9.81
N PHE A 116 2.38 -13.37 -10.43
CA PHE A 116 2.56 -12.02 -9.89
C PHE A 116 1.25 -11.43 -9.39
N LEU A 117 1.27 -10.85 -8.18
CA LEU A 117 0.16 -10.10 -7.61
C LEU A 117 0.55 -8.62 -7.54
N TYR A 118 -0.05 -7.78 -8.38
CA TYR A 118 0.31 -6.37 -8.51
C TYR A 118 -0.69 -5.43 -7.83
N ARG A 119 -0.22 -4.31 -7.28
CA ARG A 119 -1.02 -3.39 -6.45
C ARG A 119 -1.76 -2.31 -7.24
N GLN A 120 -1.20 -1.83 -8.35
CA GLN A 120 -1.76 -0.80 -9.22
C GLN A 120 -1.92 -1.36 -10.64
N ARG A 121 -3.02 -1.07 -11.31
CA ARG A 121 -3.35 -1.68 -12.61
C ARG A 121 -2.29 -1.41 -13.69
N CYS A 122 -1.67 -0.22 -13.68
CA CYS A 122 -0.57 0.08 -14.60
C CYS A 122 0.62 -0.89 -14.50
N GLN A 123 0.81 -1.56 -13.37
CA GLN A 123 1.91 -2.51 -13.18
C GLN A 123 1.76 -3.78 -14.05
N LYS A 124 0.56 -4.09 -14.53
CA LYS A 124 0.34 -5.19 -15.48
C LYS A 124 1.09 -4.94 -16.79
N GLU A 125 0.97 -3.74 -17.34
CA GLU A 125 1.71 -3.37 -18.55
C GLU A 125 3.22 -3.27 -18.29
N HIS A 126 3.61 -2.74 -17.15
CA HIS A 126 5.03 -2.70 -16.76
C HIS A 126 5.65 -4.10 -16.61
N LEU A 127 4.87 -5.10 -16.18
CA LEU A 127 5.33 -6.51 -16.16
C LEU A 127 5.58 -7.04 -17.57
N LYS A 128 4.69 -6.75 -18.52
CA LYS A 128 4.87 -7.14 -19.93
C LYS A 128 6.09 -6.45 -20.54
N GLU A 129 6.27 -5.16 -20.32
CA GLU A 129 7.40 -4.37 -20.82
C GLU A 129 8.76 -4.94 -20.38
N ILE A 130 8.86 -5.48 -19.16
CA ILE A 130 10.09 -6.12 -18.67
C ILE A 130 10.21 -7.60 -19.07
N GLY A 131 9.26 -8.13 -19.86
CA GLY A 131 9.31 -9.47 -20.44
C GLY A 131 8.73 -10.57 -19.55
N SER A 132 7.86 -10.25 -18.60
CA SER A 132 7.15 -11.27 -17.83
C SER A 132 6.08 -11.96 -18.67
N THR A 133 6.11 -13.29 -18.69
CA THR A 133 5.12 -14.15 -19.38
C THR A 133 4.24 -14.94 -18.40
N CYS A 134 4.50 -14.84 -17.11
CA CYS A 134 3.72 -15.58 -16.12
C CYS A 134 2.37 -14.89 -15.80
N ASN A 135 1.47 -15.65 -15.20
CA ASN A 135 0.18 -15.14 -14.74
C ASN A 135 0.35 -13.92 -13.83
N SER A 136 -0.54 -12.95 -13.97
CA SER A 136 -0.50 -11.76 -13.14
C SER A 136 -1.90 -11.25 -12.82
N GLU A 137 -2.20 -11.05 -11.53
CA GLU A 137 -3.51 -10.69 -11.04
C GLU A 137 -3.49 -9.40 -10.20
N TRP A 138 -4.57 -8.64 -10.30
CA TRP A 138 -4.69 -7.40 -9.56
C TRP A 138 -5.04 -7.63 -8.10
N LEU A 139 -4.21 -7.11 -7.22
CA LEU A 139 -4.36 -7.19 -5.78
C LEU A 139 -4.27 -5.77 -5.18
N PRO A 140 -5.34 -4.97 -5.21
CA PRO A 140 -5.31 -3.60 -4.72
C PRO A 140 -4.96 -3.52 -3.23
N PHE A 141 -4.51 -2.33 -2.80
CA PHE A 141 -4.23 -2.08 -1.39
C PHE A 141 -5.47 -2.27 -0.52
N SER A 142 -5.21 -2.68 0.70
CA SER A 142 -6.21 -2.85 1.75
C SER A 142 -5.65 -2.37 3.10
N VAL A 143 -6.48 -2.38 4.12
CA VAL A 143 -6.13 -1.88 5.44
C VAL A 143 -6.55 -2.86 6.54
N ASP A 144 -5.76 -2.94 7.61
CA ASP A 144 -6.18 -3.62 8.83
C ASP A 144 -7.17 -2.72 9.59
N THR A 145 -8.45 -3.07 9.53
CA THR A 145 -9.54 -2.30 10.12
C THR A 145 -9.61 -2.38 11.66
N ASN A 146 -8.87 -3.28 12.29
CA ASN A 146 -8.73 -3.33 13.73
C ASN A 146 -7.71 -2.30 14.24
N ILE A 147 -6.72 -2.00 13.40
CA ILE A 147 -5.66 -1.03 13.68
C ILE A 147 -6.08 0.37 13.19
N TYR A 148 -6.47 0.49 11.91
CA TYR A 148 -6.94 1.74 11.34
C TYR A 148 -8.46 1.87 11.53
N LYS A 149 -8.85 2.38 12.68
CA LYS A 149 -10.26 2.54 13.09
C LYS A 149 -10.54 3.94 13.60
N ASN A 150 -11.82 4.28 13.63
CA ASN A 150 -12.26 5.52 14.25
C ASN A 150 -12.13 5.42 15.79
N LEU A 151 -11.21 6.21 16.34
CA LEU A 151 -10.91 6.27 17.77
C LEU A 151 -11.80 7.27 18.52
N LYS A 152 -12.74 7.93 17.83
CA LYS A 152 -13.65 8.95 18.38
C LYS A 152 -12.91 10.10 19.13
N LEU A 153 -11.70 10.43 18.67
CA LEU A 153 -10.90 11.49 19.28
C LEU A 153 -11.38 12.89 18.86
N PRO A 154 -11.20 13.92 19.71
CA PRO A 154 -11.46 15.31 19.34
C PRO A 154 -10.65 15.72 18.10
N LYS A 155 -11.26 16.49 17.19
CA LYS A 155 -10.62 16.98 15.96
C LYS A 155 -9.81 18.25 16.24
N ASN A 156 -8.58 18.06 16.75
CA ASN A 156 -7.70 19.14 17.22
C ASN A 156 -6.90 19.80 16.08
N TYR A 157 -6.84 19.19 14.88
CA TYR A 157 -6.12 19.68 13.72
C TYR A 157 -7.06 19.89 12.55
N ASP A 158 -6.75 20.89 11.73
CA ASP A 158 -7.54 21.19 10.54
C ASP A 158 -7.14 20.29 9.38
N VAL A 159 -5.82 20.13 9.14
CA VAL A 159 -5.30 19.43 7.97
C VAL A 159 -4.13 18.49 8.31
N LEU A 160 -4.13 17.30 7.72
CA LEU A 160 -3.03 16.34 7.72
C LEU A 160 -2.55 16.05 6.29
N THR A 161 -1.23 16.21 6.06
CA THR A 161 -0.58 15.85 4.79
C THR A 161 0.62 14.92 4.98
N SER A 162 0.62 14.13 6.07
CA SER A 162 1.78 13.31 6.48
C SER A 162 2.26 12.35 5.40
N ALA A 163 3.35 12.69 4.71
CA ALA A 163 3.96 11.87 3.66
C ALA A 163 5.41 12.28 3.38
N THR A 164 6.15 11.43 2.65
CA THR A 164 7.43 11.83 2.04
C THR A 164 7.21 12.83 0.91
N THR A 165 8.11 13.79 0.77
CA THR A 165 8.00 14.90 -0.20
C THR A 165 9.03 14.82 -1.34
N ARG A 166 9.53 13.62 -1.66
CA ARG A 166 10.42 13.42 -2.82
C ARG A 166 9.76 13.93 -4.10
N SER A 167 10.28 15.00 -4.69
CA SER A 167 9.67 15.69 -5.83
C SER A 167 9.74 14.89 -7.14
N ASP A 168 10.73 14.01 -7.28
CA ASP A 168 10.88 13.11 -8.44
C ASP A 168 9.75 12.06 -8.51
N VAL A 169 9.23 11.64 -7.36
CA VAL A 169 8.14 10.65 -7.26
C VAL A 169 6.80 11.30 -6.97
N TYR A 170 6.79 12.36 -6.15
CA TYR A 170 5.57 13.00 -5.64
C TYR A 170 5.64 14.52 -5.85
N PRO A 171 5.48 15.01 -7.09
CA PRO A 171 5.73 16.42 -7.44
C PRO A 171 4.82 17.40 -6.71
N ASN A 172 3.61 16.99 -6.33
CA ASN A 172 2.62 17.86 -5.70
C ASN A 172 2.71 17.91 -4.18
N ARG A 173 3.27 16.90 -3.50
CA ARG A 173 3.26 16.85 -2.03
C ARG A 173 3.97 18.04 -1.38
N GLY A 174 5.12 18.43 -1.88
CA GLY A 174 5.83 19.62 -1.39
C GLY A 174 5.06 20.92 -1.62
N LYS A 175 4.38 21.04 -2.77
CA LYS A 175 3.54 22.20 -3.10
C LYS A 175 2.31 22.26 -2.17
N VAL A 176 1.65 21.13 -1.95
CA VAL A 176 0.50 21.01 -1.00
C VAL A 176 0.93 21.39 0.42
N ASN A 177 2.06 20.88 0.90
CA ASN A 177 2.57 21.25 2.23
C ASN A 177 2.84 22.76 2.35
N LYS A 178 3.46 23.36 1.33
CA LYS A 178 3.71 24.81 1.29
C LYS A 178 2.40 25.61 1.31
N LEU A 179 1.39 25.17 0.54
CA LEU A 179 0.06 25.78 0.52
C LEU A 179 -0.58 25.73 1.91
N VAL A 180 -0.67 24.54 2.51
CA VAL A 180 -1.31 24.33 3.81
C VAL A 180 -0.64 25.17 4.91
N ASN A 181 0.70 25.21 4.93
CA ASN A 181 1.44 26.02 5.91
C ASN A 181 1.16 27.52 5.75
N LYS A 182 1.01 28.03 4.49
CA LYS A 182 0.67 29.43 4.22
C LYS A 182 -0.75 29.83 4.59
N MET A 183 -1.67 28.85 4.79
CA MET A 183 -3.06 29.11 5.15
C MET A 183 -3.26 29.45 6.63
N GLY A 184 -2.23 29.36 7.48
CA GLY A 184 -2.33 29.62 8.92
C GLY A 184 -3.18 28.61 9.70
N LEU A 185 -3.40 27.41 9.12
CA LEU A 185 -4.23 26.35 9.72
C LEU A 185 -3.44 25.54 10.75
N LYS A 186 -4.13 24.99 11.73
CA LYS A 186 -3.55 24.00 12.65
C LYS A 186 -3.31 22.69 11.93
N SER A 187 -2.14 22.54 11.32
CA SER A 187 -1.84 21.46 10.38
C SER A 187 -0.67 20.58 10.80
N MET A 188 -0.67 19.32 10.33
CA MET A 188 0.42 18.36 10.44
C MET A 188 0.95 18.03 9.05
N THR A 189 2.11 18.59 8.69
CA THR A 189 2.76 18.42 7.38
C THR A 189 4.04 17.60 7.44
N LYS A 190 4.48 17.19 8.63
CA LYS A 190 5.65 16.32 8.83
C LYS A 190 5.26 14.84 8.73
N ARG A 191 6.23 14.00 8.36
CA ARG A 191 6.03 12.55 8.33
C ARG A 191 5.84 12.02 9.76
N ILE A 192 4.74 11.31 9.96
CA ILE A 192 4.38 10.64 11.22
C ILE A 192 4.19 9.15 10.92
N VAL A 193 4.44 8.28 11.88
CA VAL A 193 4.41 6.82 11.70
C VAL A 193 3.72 6.10 12.86
N HIS A 194 3.29 4.87 12.66
CA HIS A 194 2.74 3.94 13.65
C HIS A 194 1.54 4.51 14.41
N GLN A 195 1.47 4.28 15.72
CA GLN A 195 0.33 4.71 16.57
C GLN A 195 0.12 6.24 16.56
N THR A 196 1.21 7.01 16.50
CA THR A 196 1.13 8.47 16.41
C THR A 196 0.45 8.90 15.10
N TYR A 197 0.70 8.18 14.00
CA TYR A 197 0.04 8.42 12.71
C TYR A 197 -1.47 8.13 12.77
N ILE A 198 -1.87 7.02 13.39
CA ILE A 198 -3.29 6.68 13.57
C ILE A 198 -3.99 7.72 14.43
N LYS A 199 -3.39 8.15 15.54
CA LYS A 199 -3.92 9.24 16.36
C LYS A 199 -4.05 10.54 15.57
N ALA A 200 -3.02 10.91 14.78
CA ALA A 200 -3.03 12.10 13.95
C ALA A 200 -4.18 12.08 12.92
N ILE A 201 -4.40 10.95 12.24
CA ILE A 201 -5.54 10.77 11.32
C ILE A 201 -6.85 11.04 12.07
N ASN A 202 -7.03 10.41 13.23
CA ASN A 202 -8.26 10.52 14.02
C ASN A 202 -8.49 11.91 14.60
N GLN A 203 -7.44 12.67 14.88
CA GLN A 203 -7.51 14.02 15.44
C GLN A 203 -7.61 15.11 14.37
N THR A 204 -7.66 14.77 13.09
CA THR A 204 -7.65 15.73 11.98
C THR A 204 -9.02 15.80 11.30
N LYS A 205 -9.43 17.01 10.91
CA LYS A 205 -10.69 17.26 10.18
C LYS A 205 -10.59 16.83 8.71
N ILE A 206 -9.48 17.18 8.03
CA ILE A 206 -9.25 16.96 6.60
C ILE A 206 -7.90 16.28 6.39
N CYS A 207 -7.89 15.10 5.78
CA CYS A 207 -6.68 14.42 5.35
C CYS A 207 -6.48 14.63 3.85
N ILE A 208 -5.28 15.06 3.42
CA ILE A 208 -4.98 15.32 2.01
C ILE A 208 -4.07 14.23 1.46
N ILE A 209 -4.43 13.72 0.29
CA ILE A 209 -3.63 12.78 -0.49
C ILE A 209 -3.15 13.48 -1.75
N SER A 210 -1.87 13.27 -2.09
CA SER A 210 -1.32 13.55 -3.42
C SER A 210 -0.65 12.29 -3.93
N THR A 211 -1.00 11.91 -5.14
CA THR A 211 -0.51 10.72 -5.82
C THR A 211 0.95 10.85 -6.23
N ASN A 212 1.53 9.76 -6.72
CA ASN A 212 2.85 9.76 -7.37
C ASN A 212 2.73 10.20 -8.85
N VAL A 213 3.87 10.25 -9.56
CA VAL A 213 3.93 10.64 -10.99
C VAL A 213 3.14 9.72 -11.92
N PHE A 214 2.70 8.56 -11.47
CA PHE A 214 1.85 7.60 -12.19
C PHE A 214 0.39 7.68 -11.78
N ASN A 215 0.00 8.68 -10.99
CA ASN A 215 -1.32 8.85 -10.41
C ASN A 215 -1.83 7.61 -9.66
N SER A 216 -0.91 6.80 -9.14
CA SER A 216 -1.28 5.53 -8.50
C SER A 216 -1.96 5.74 -7.14
N PRO A 217 -3.06 5.02 -6.87
CA PRO A 217 -3.63 4.97 -5.53
C PRO A 217 -2.59 4.42 -4.54
N ASN A 218 -2.64 4.87 -3.33
CA ASN A 218 -1.73 4.42 -2.27
C ASN A 218 -2.50 4.01 -1.01
N MET A 219 -1.81 3.33 -0.10
CA MET A 219 -2.41 2.79 1.14
C MET A 219 -3.10 3.86 2.00
N LYS A 220 -2.63 5.12 1.95
CA LYS A 220 -3.23 6.21 2.75
C LYS A 220 -4.70 6.41 2.46
N PHE A 221 -5.14 6.09 1.25
CA PHE A 221 -6.54 6.22 0.87
C PHE A 221 -7.42 5.33 1.76
N THR A 222 -7.10 4.05 1.84
CA THR A 222 -7.82 3.11 2.69
C THR A 222 -7.55 3.34 4.18
N GLU A 223 -6.35 3.78 4.57
CA GLU A 223 -6.00 4.13 5.95
C GLU A 223 -6.83 5.30 6.47
N PHE A 224 -6.92 6.40 5.71
CA PHE A 224 -7.67 7.61 6.10
C PHE A 224 -9.17 7.36 6.14
N THR A 225 -9.72 6.78 5.07
CA THR A 225 -11.15 6.48 4.99
C THR A 225 -11.58 5.49 6.07
N SER A 226 -10.80 4.42 6.31
CA SER A 226 -11.11 3.43 7.36
C SER A 226 -11.15 4.02 8.78
N CYS A 227 -10.37 5.08 9.03
CA CYS A 227 -10.42 5.83 10.29
C CYS A 227 -11.61 6.81 10.38
N GLY A 228 -12.41 6.94 9.34
CA GLY A 228 -13.52 7.90 9.28
C GLY A 228 -13.04 9.34 9.12
N SER A 229 -11.92 9.55 8.43
CA SER A 229 -11.43 10.89 8.11
C SER A 229 -11.95 11.34 6.75
N PHE A 230 -12.29 12.63 6.64
CA PHE A 230 -12.60 13.24 5.36
C PHE A 230 -11.35 13.37 4.50
N VAL A 231 -11.41 12.95 3.26
CA VAL A 231 -10.26 12.90 2.34
C VAL A 231 -10.45 13.87 1.18
N LEU A 232 -9.47 14.75 0.99
CA LEU A 232 -9.25 15.46 -0.27
C LEU A 232 -8.11 14.79 -1.04
N SER A 233 -8.31 14.47 -2.30
CA SER A 233 -7.31 13.81 -3.15
C SER A 233 -7.19 14.47 -4.52
N ASP A 234 -5.98 14.53 -5.09
CA ASP A 234 -5.86 14.63 -6.54
C ASP A 234 -6.49 13.39 -7.20
N LYS A 235 -6.60 13.35 -8.52
CA LYS A 235 -7.29 12.24 -9.22
C LYS A 235 -6.40 10.99 -9.31
N PRO A 236 -6.52 10.01 -8.38
CA PRO A 236 -5.81 8.75 -8.51
C PRO A 236 -6.39 7.93 -9.67
N ALA A 237 -5.54 7.15 -10.33
CA ALA A 237 -6.00 6.08 -11.21
C ALA A 237 -6.73 4.97 -10.40
N ASP A 238 -7.44 4.10 -11.07
CA ASP A 238 -8.08 2.90 -10.49
C ASP A 238 -9.20 3.17 -9.47
N MET A 239 -9.64 4.44 -9.26
CA MET A 239 -10.64 4.76 -8.23
C MET A 239 -12.04 4.23 -8.58
N GLU A 240 -12.39 4.25 -9.86
CA GLU A 240 -13.65 3.71 -10.37
C GLU A 240 -13.70 2.19 -10.16
N GLU A 241 -12.64 1.49 -10.53
CA GLU A 241 -12.52 0.03 -10.37
C GLU A 241 -12.41 -0.38 -8.90
N LEU A 242 -11.89 0.50 -8.05
CA LEU A 242 -11.91 0.33 -6.60
C LEU A 242 -13.30 0.63 -6.01
N GLY A 243 -14.22 1.22 -6.80
CA GLY A 243 -15.58 1.56 -6.40
C GLY A 243 -15.68 2.81 -5.52
N PHE A 244 -14.61 3.59 -5.37
CA PHE A 244 -14.66 4.87 -4.67
C PHE A 244 -15.27 5.95 -5.56
N LYS A 245 -16.18 6.76 -5.01
CA LYS A 245 -16.90 7.81 -5.74
C LYS A 245 -16.58 9.19 -5.16
N ASP A 246 -16.27 10.14 -6.07
CA ASP A 246 -16.10 11.55 -5.73
C ASP A 246 -17.41 12.16 -5.21
N GLY A 247 -17.32 13.01 -4.19
CA GLY A 247 -18.47 13.61 -3.50
C GLY A 247 -19.21 12.67 -2.55
N GLU A 248 -19.04 11.34 -2.65
CA GLU A 248 -19.71 10.36 -1.82
C GLU A 248 -18.78 9.75 -0.75
N HIS A 249 -17.58 9.31 -1.13
CA HIS A 249 -16.62 8.63 -0.26
C HIS A 249 -15.38 9.47 0.06
N PHE A 250 -15.07 10.42 -0.79
CA PHE A 250 -13.97 11.38 -0.72
C PHE A 250 -14.27 12.55 -1.67
N VAL A 251 -13.39 13.56 -1.73
CA VAL A 251 -13.56 14.67 -2.68
C VAL A 251 -12.27 14.89 -3.47
N LEU A 252 -12.40 14.98 -4.79
CA LEU A 252 -11.30 15.32 -5.69
C LEU A 252 -10.96 16.81 -5.60
N TYR A 253 -9.69 17.15 -5.80
CA TYR A 253 -9.25 18.50 -6.13
C TYR A 253 -8.48 18.49 -7.45
N LYS A 254 -8.64 19.55 -8.26
CA LYS A 254 -8.05 19.67 -9.60
C LYS A 254 -6.63 20.22 -9.56
N ASP A 255 -6.43 21.26 -8.76
CA ASP A 255 -5.19 21.99 -8.60
C ASP A 255 -5.05 22.61 -7.20
N LEU A 256 -4.00 23.40 -6.97
CA LEU A 256 -3.74 24.01 -5.66
C LEU A 256 -4.74 25.09 -5.27
N ASN A 257 -5.35 25.80 -6.23
CA ASN A 257 -6.37 26.82 -5.96
C ASN A 257 -7.68 26.13 -5.54
N ASP A 258 -8.14 25.15 -6.30
CA ASP A 258 -9.29 24.33 -5.99
C ASP A 258 -9.11 23.61 -4.62
N LEU A 259 -7.90 23.07 -4.34
CA LEU A 259 -7.58 22.50 -3.04
C LEU A 259 -7.75 23.50 -1.91
N LYS A 260 -7.21 24.73 -2.08
CA LYS A 260 -7.33 25.81 -1.08
C LYS A 260 -8.77 26.16 -0.80
N ASP A 261 -9.61 26.28 -1.84
CA ASP A 261 -11.02 26.63 -1.71
C ASP A 261 -11.85 25.49 -1.08
N LYS A 262 -11.58 24.24 -1.46
CA LYS A 262 -12.17 23.05 -0.85
C LYS A 262 -11.79 22.89 0.61
N ILE A 263 -10.55 23.15 1.00
CA ILE A 263 -10.14 23.17 2.42
C ILE A 263 -10.99 24.18 3.19
N ARG A 264 -11.09 25.43 2.69
CA ARG A 264 -11.89 26.49 3.35
C ARG A 264 -13.36 26.11 3.43
N TYR A 265 -13.92 25.60 2.36
CA TYR A 265 -15.30 25.15 2.28
C TYR A 265 -15.61 24.06 3.31
N TYR A 266 -14.87 22.96 3.27
CA TYR A 266 -15.13 21.81 4.13
C TYR A 266 -14.74 22.03 5.61
N LEU A 267 -13.90 23.01 5.94
CA LEU A 267 -13.70 23.44 7.32
C LEU A 267 -14.97 24.09 7.90
N LYS A 268 -15.73 24.84 7.07
CA LYS A 268 -17.00 25.49 7.46
C LYS A 268 -18.19 24.53 7.38
N HIS A 269 -18.25 23.64 6.40
CA HIS A 269 -19.40 22.73 6.14
C HIS A 269 -19.21 21.39 6.86
N LYS A 270 -19.30 21.44 8.21
CA LYS A 270 -19.05 20.26 9.06
C LYS A 270 -19.95 19.07 8.75
N LYS A 271 -21.27 19.29 8.59
CA LYS A 271 -22.26 18.22 8.38
C LYS A 271 -21.96 17.43 7.10
N GLU A 272 -21.73 18.12 5.99
CA GLU A 272 -21.40 17.52 4.70
C GLU A 272 -20.06 16.76 4.77
N ARG A 273 -19.03 17.39 5.34
CA ARG A 273 -17.73 16.75 5.53
C ARG A 273 -17.83 15.43 6.33
N GLU A 274 -18.61 15.43 7.42
CA GLU A 274 -18.79 14.26 8.26
C GLU A 274 -19.61 13.17 7.59
N LEU A 275 -20.59 13.53 6.74
CA LEU A 275 -21.36 12.57 5.95
C LEU A 275 -20.46 11.85 4.94
N ILE A 276 -19.67 12.59 4.15
CA ILE A 276 -18.74 12.01 3.18
C ILE A 276 -17.70 11.12 3.89
N ALA A 277 -17.16 11.57 5.03
CA ALA A 277 -16.21 10.79 5.83
C ALA A 277 -16.83 9.48 6.36
N LYS A 278 -18.09 9.50 6.80
CA LYS A 278 -18.84 8.32 7.25
C LYS A 278 -19.07 7.35 6.11
N ASN A 279 -19.48 7.83 4.94
CA ASN A 279 -19.71 7.00 3.76
C ASN A 279 -18.39 6.33 3.32
N GLY A 280 -17.30 7.10 3.20
CA GLY A 280 -15.97 6.60 2.88
C GLY A 280 -15.48 5.54 3.88
N MET A 281 -15.74 5.74 5.18
CA MET A 281 -15.41 4.76 6.22
C MET A 281 -16.17 3.45 6.02
N THR A 282 -17.49 3.55 5.87
CA THR A 282 -18.34 2.37 5.69
C THR A 282 -17.93 1.57 4.46
N PHE A 283 -17.73 2.27 3.33
CA PHE A 283 -17.32 1.67 2.07
C PHE A 283 -15.94 0.99 2.17
N SER A 284 -14.92 1.73 2.66
CA SER A 284 -13.56 1.22 2.77
C SER A 284 -13.46 0.01 3.69
N ARG A 285 -14.11 0.06 4.85
CA ARG A 285 -14.11 -1.05 5.82
C ARG A 285 -14.82 -2.29 5.29
N LYS A 286 -15.89 -2.12 4.50
CA LYS A 286 -16.62 -3.21 3.87
C LYS A 286 -15.81 -3.85 2.73
N ASN A 287 -15.20 -3.06 1.84
CA ASN A 287 -14.69 -3.54 0.56
C ASN A 287 -13.15 -3.62 0.47
N HIS A 288 -12.41 -2.92 1.35
CA HIS A 288 -10.96 -2.78 1.27
C HIS A 288 -10.23 -3.14 2.56
N ASN A 289 -10.77 -4.07 3.35
CA ASN A 289 -10.10 -4.60 4.53
C ASN A 289 -9.13 -5.75 4.19
N ASN A 290 -8.16 -6.00 5.08
CA ASN A 290 -7.16 -7.05 4.88
C ASN A 290 -7.75 -8.45 4.86
N ILE A 291 -8.83 -8.71 5.62
CA ILE A 291 -9.46 -10.03 5.70
C ILE A 291 -9.94 -10.47 4.31
N LEU A 292 -10.77 -9.64 3.67
CA LEU A 292 -11.29 -9.90 2.32
C LEU A 292 -10.16 -9.96 1.28
N ARG A 293 -9.16 -9.08 1.42
CA ARG A 293 -8.05 -9.03 0.48
C ARG A 293 -7.18 -10.28 0.54
N VAL A 294 -6.98 -10.84 1.71
CA VAL A 294 -6.24 -12.10 1.88
C VAL A 294 -7.07 -13.28 1.35
N GLN A 295 -8.39 -13.31 1.59
CA GLN A 295 -9.27 -14.31 0.98
C GLN A 295 -9.16 -14.29 -0.56
N GLN A 296 -9.12 -13.11 -1.16
CA GLN A 296 -8.89 -12.95 -2.60
C GLN A 296 -7.53 -13.51 -3.02
N VAL A 297 -6.45 -13.21 -2.28
CA VAL A 297 -5.11 -13.77 -2.55
C VAL A 297 -5.13 -15.28 -2.54
N LEU A 298 -5.68 -15.87 -1.47
CA LEU A 298 -5.70 -17.31 -1.30
C LEU A 298 -6.55 -18.01 -2.37
N LYS A 299 -7.64 -17.37 -2.82
CA LYS A 299 -8.45 -17.84 -3.95
C LYS A 299 -7.65 -17.78 -5.25
N ILE A 300 -7.08 -16.63 -5.60
CA ILE A 300 -6.27 -16.47 -6.82
C ILE A 300 -5.14 -17.51 -6.88
N ILE A 301 -4.45 -17.73 -5.77
CA ILE A 301 -3.38 -18.73 -5.70
C ILE A 301 -3.92 -20.13 -6.02
N LYS A 302 -5.06 -20.53 -5.44
CA LYS A 302 -5.66 -21.83 -5.68
C LYS A 302 -6.17 -22.02 -7.12
N ASP A 303 -6.67 -20.92 -7.73
CA ASP A 303 -7.28 -20.98 -9.05
C ASP A 303 -6.22 -20.93 -10.18
N VAL A 304 -5.05 -20.34 -9.91
CA VAL A 304 -4.03 -20.05 -10.94
C VAL A 304 -2.83 -20.98 -10.85
N ILE A 305 -2.48 -21.45 -9.67
CA ILE A 305 -1.31 -22.28 -9.43
C ILE A 305 -1.60 -23.49 -8.53
#